data_00430a71f5b1cf4580450d4ac1ba45fc
#
_entry.id   00430a71f5b1cf4580450d4ac1ba45fc
#
_cell.length_a   1.000
_cell.length_b   1.000
_cell.length_c   1.000
_cell.angle_alpha   90.00
_cell.angle_beta   90.00
_cell.angle_gamma   90.00
#
_symmetry.space_group_name_H-M   'P 1'
#
loop_
_entity.id
_entity.type
_entity.pdbx_description
1 polymer ?
#
loop_
_entity_poly.entity_id
_entity_poly.type
_entity_poly.pdbx_seq_one_letter_code
_entity_poly.pdbx_strand_id
1 'polypeptide(L)'
;MSRRQSMDRRSFLINSGLVGTMGGLLSAPAFAQGTAAAPDIAVGVSSVVDIPTRHFVMTQTYDLRAPEGSTGPMRLWVPLPENMLPYQVLRGVQWSGDYQSAAIATEPEFGAQSLFLQWDDCQGPMHLTVEMAIDTKDYLLGRNQLLVQYQVPEKLEYPAELQRFLEGSRHIKIDGIVRDTALEIIGDQTNPLVQARLLHDWVAAHMERDNSVIGCGVGDVGDILESGKLYGKCTDINSVFVALARAVGIPAREMFGIRLGRPQHLEQFSKTAFGTANDKGQAQNTDWQHCRAQFWLHDIGWVPCDPADVTKMRLAENKKHDDPAVQAVNEDLFGNWEMNWVGFNCARDFVLAPTPEQKPLNNYGYPYAEAGGDPLNYYDFTNFSYDYTVVETT
;
A
#
# COMPACT_ATOMS: atom_id res chain seq x y z
N MET A 1 -40.87 6.21 -10.45
CA MET A 1 -40.93 6.22 -8.98
C MET A 1 -40.48 4.85 -8.48
N SER A 2 -39.20 4.67 -8.23
CA SER A 2 -38.62 3.43 -7.69
C SER A 2 -38.11 3.75 -6.29
N ARG A 3 -38.61 3.05 -5.30
CA ARG A 3 -38.24 3.19 -3.90
C ARG A 3 -36.84 2.58 -3.72
N ARG A 4 -35.85 3.40 -3.39
CA ARG A 4 -34.58 2.92 -2.81
C ARG A 4 -34.89 2.43 -1.38
N GLN A 5 -34.71 1.15 -1.14
CA GLN A 5 -34.69 0.59 0.22
C GLN A 5 -33.28 0.93 0.80
N SER A 6 -33.30 1.61 1.94
CA SER A 6 -32.09 1.76 2.76
C SER A 6 -31.75 0.40 3.39
N MET A 7 -30.57 -0.13 3.11
CA MET A 7 -30.09 -1.34 3.78
C MET A 7 -29.68 -1.01 5.22
N ASP A 8 -30.29 -1.72 6.17
CA ASP A 8 -29.98 -1.65 7.58
C ASP A 8 -28.66 -2.38 7.88
N ARG A 9 -27.85 -1.82 8.78
CA ARG A 9 -26.56 -2.37 9.23
C ARG A 9 -26.58 -3.84 9.67
N ARG A 10 -27.76 -4.38 10.00
CA ARG A 10 -27.94 -5.79 10.39
C ARG A 10 -27.97 -6.78 9.23
N SER A 11 -28.24 -6.32 8.02
CA SER A 11 -28.31 -7.19 6.83
C SER A 11 -26.95 -7.58 6.28
N PHE A 12 -25.90 -6.84 6.62
CA PHE A 12 -24.53 -7.07 6.14
C PHE A 12 -23.87 -8.34 6.72
N LEU A 13 -24.32 -8.79 7.90
CA LEU A 13 -23.70 -9.92 8.62
C LEU A 13 -24.39 -11.28 8.43
N ILE A 14 -25.52 -11.36 7.69
CA ILE A 14 -26.37 -12.56 7.65
C ILE A 14 -26.34 -13.32 6.32
N ASN A 15 -25.79 -12.77 5.24
CA ASN A 15 -25.85 -13.38 3.90
C ASN A 15 -24.62 -14.22 3.48
N SER A 16 -23.82 -14.70 4.41
CA SER A 16 -22.76 -15.69 4.15
C SER A 16 -23.22 -17.12 4.50
N GLY A 17 -24.34 -17.54 3.94
CA GLY A 17 -24.86 -18.88 4.18
C GLY A 17 -25.87 -19.35 3.17
N LEU A 18 -25.55 -20.42 2.48
CA LEU A 18 -26.42 -21.37 1.76
C LEU A 18 -26.93 -20.99 0.37
N VAL A 19 -26.24 -21.49 -0.65
CA VAL A 19 -26.91 -22.18 -1.75
C VAL A 19 -26.28 -23.58 -1.88
N GLY A 20 -27.02 -24.57 -1.41
CA GLY A 20 -26.70 -25.97 -1.63
C GLY A 20 -27.34 -26.45 -2.92
N THR A 21 -26.58 -27.15 -3.74
CA THR A 21 -27.12 -28.19 -4.64
C THR A 21 -26.17 -29.37 -4.68
N MET A 22 -26.78 -30.54 -4.64
CA MET A 22 -26.22 -31.86 -4.54
C MET A 22 -25.23 -32.23 -5.65
N GLY A 23 -24.23 -33.04 -5.25
CA GLY A 23 -23.69 -34.06 -6.11
C GLY A 23 -22.19 -34.28 -6.02
N GLY A 24 -21.74 -35.35 -5.40
CA GLY A 24 -20.46 -35.98 -5.66
C GLY A 24 -19.44 -35.92 -4.53
N LEU A 25 -19.39 -36.95 -3.71
CA LEU A 25 -18.32 -37.27 -2.79
C LEU A 25 -16.99 -37.49 -3.51
N LEU A 26 -16.04 -36.59 -3.35
CA LEU A 26 -14.62 -36.87 -3.46
C LEU A 26 -13.92 -36.18 -2.28
N SER A 27 -13.33 -36.99 -1.45
CA SER A 27 -12.55 -36.58 -0.26
C SER A 27 -11.35 -35.75 -0.66
N ALA A 28 -11.36 -34.47 -0.34
CA ALA A 28 -10.18 -33.62 -0.37
C ALA A 28 -9.44 -33.67 0.98
N PRO A 29 -8.10 -33.66 0.97
CA PRO A 29 -7.33 -33.64 2.23
C PRO A 29 -7.53 -32.32 2.95
N ALA A 30 -7.70 -32.41 4.27
CA ALA A 30 -7.79 -31.28 5.17
C ALA A 30 -6.47 -30.47 5.10
N PHE A 31 -6.50 -29.29 4.51
CA PHE A 31 -5.44 -28.31 4.68
C PHE A 31 -5.60 -27.67 6.06
N ALA A 32 -4.59 -27.86 6.89
CA ALA A 32 -4.46 -27.18 8.16
C ALA A 32 -4.44 -25.67 7.93
N GLN A 33 -5.37 -24.95 8.53
CA GLN A 33 -5.34 -23.49 8.63
C GLN A 33 -4.21 -23.10 9.58
N GLY A 34 -3.03 -22.86 9.03
CA GLY A 34 -1.94 -22.19 9.71
C GLY A 34 -2.14 -20.70 9.58
N THR A 35 -2.87 -20.08 10.49
CA THR A 35 -2.83 -18.62 10.69
C THR A 35 -1.51 -18.28 11.35
N ALA A 36 -0.51 -17.93 10.55
CA ALA A 36 0.63 -17.19 11.06
C ALA A 36 0.14 -15.76 11.30
N ALA A 37 -0.43 -15.50 12.46
CA ALA A 37 -0.65 -14.15 12.95
C ALA A 37 0.73 -13.50 13.11
N ALA A 38 0.92 -12.30 12.53
CA ALA A 38 2.03 -11.45 12.93
C ALA A 38 1.99 -11.30 14.46
N PRO A 39 3.12 -11.33 15.15
CA PRO A 39 3.10 -11.21 16.61
C PRO A 39 2.48 -9.88 16.99
N ASP A 40 1.39 -9.92 17.76
CA ASP A 40 0.84 -8.79 18.48
C ASP A 40 1.87 -8.33 19.51
N ILE A 41 2.74 -7.41 19.11
CA ILE A 41 3.58 -6.71 20.08
C ILE A 41 2.67 -5.69 20.73
N ALA A 42 2.05 -6.09 21.82
CA ALA A 42 1.35 -5.19 22.71
C ALA A 42 2.36 -4.20 23.31
N VAL A 43 2.52 -3.04 22.70
CA VAL A 43 3.16 -1.91 23.33
C VAL A 43 2.24 -1.51 24.49
N GLY A 44 2.73 -1.69 25.72
CA GLY A 44 2.02 -1.25 26.92
C GLY A 44 1.89 0.27 26.98
N VAL A 45 0.99 0.83 26.19
CA VAL A 45 0.65 2.25 26.20
C VAL A 45 -0.32 2.48 27.35
N SER A 46 0.19 2.97 28.45
CA SER A 46 -0.61 3.49 29.57
C SER A 46 -1.15 4.86 29.19
N SER A 47 -2.24 4.90 28.55
CA SER A 47 -3.27 5.86 28.17
C SER A 47 -3.65 5.65 26.70
N VAL A 48 -4.68 4.88 26.45
CA VAL A 48 -5.31 4.79 25.13
C VAL A 48 -5.95 6.14 24.86
N VAL A 49 -5.28 6.97 24.06
CA VAL A 49 -5.96 8.07 23.41
C VAL A 49 -7.00 7.44 22.52
N ASP A 50 -8.27 7.74 22.75
CA ASP A 50 -9.36 7.22 21.89
C ASP A 50 -9.24 7.90 20.52
N ILE A 51 -8.52 7.23 19.62
CA ILE A 51 -8.32 7.70 18.23
C ILE A 51 -9.59 7.40 17.46
N PRO A 52 -10.29 8.42 16.92
CA PRO A 52 -11.50 8.22 16.17
C PRO A 52 -11.30 7.25 15.02
N THR A 53 -12.26 6.35 14.84
CA THR A 53 -12.28 5.43 13.70
C THR A 53 -13.02 6.08 12.54
N ARG A 54 -12.41 6.06 11.37
CA ARG A 54 -13.04 6.42 10.11
C ARG A 54 -13.51 5.16 9.41
N HIS A 55 -14.70 5.21 8.82
CA HIS A 55 -15.32 4.08 8.15
C HIS A 55 -15.47 4.39 6.67
N PHE A 56 -14.95 3.51 5.82
CA PHE A 56 -15.01 3.68 4.37
C PHE A 56 -15.63 2.47 3.69
N VAL A 57 -16.36 2.73 2.63
CA VAL A 57 -16.75 1.72 1.65
C VAL A 57 -16.09 2.08 0.33
N MET A 58 -15.18 1.23 -0.12
CA MET A 58 -14.51 1.35 -1.40
C MET A 58 -15.13 0.36 -2.39
N THR A 59 -15.61 0.88 -3.51
CA THR A 59 -16.13 0.07 -4.62
C THR A 59 -15.17 0.18 -5.79
N GLN A 60 -14.70 -0.95 -6.29
CA GLN A 60 -13.86 -1.07 -7.47
C GLN A 60 -14.67 -1.72 -8.58
N THR A 61 -14.63 -1.16 -9.77
CA THR A 61 -15.27 -1.73 -10.96
C THR A 61 -14.21 -2.01 -12.01
N TYR A 62 -14.32 -3.16 -12.68
CA TYR A 62 -13.40 -3.63 -13.69
C TYR A 62 -14.16 -3.97 -14.97
N ASP A 63 -13.60 -3.57 -16.10
CA ASP A 63 -14.00 -3.98 -17.45
C ASP A 63 -12.71 -4.42 -18.17
N LEU A 64 -12.55 -5.74 -18.30
CA LEU A 64 -11.37 -6.34 -18.91
C LEU A 64 -11.71 -6.86 -20.29
N ARG A 65 -10.76 -6.70 -21.22
CA ARG A 65 -10.83 -7.24 -22.59
C ARG A 65 -9.47 -7.77 -22.99
N ALA A 66 -9.45 -8.99 -23.46
CA ALA A 66 -8.23 -9.52 -24.02
C ALA A 66 -7.85 -8.80 -25.33
N PRO A 67 -6.55 -8.61 -25.60
CA PRO A 67 -6.09 -8.21 -26.93
C PRO A 67 -6.57 -9.16 -28.03
N GLU A 68 -6.72 -8.65 -29.25
CA GLU A 68 -7.15 -9.44 -30.39
C GLU A 68 -6.20 -10.64 -30.62
N GLY A 69 -6.76 -11.82 -30.79
CA GLY A 69 -6.00 -13.07 -30.98
C GLY A 69 -5.57 -13.77 -29.70
N SER A 70 -5.84 -13.20 -28.52
CA SER A 70 -5.60 -13.90 -27.25
C SER A 70 -6.49 -15.13 -27.14
N THR A 71 -5.95 -16.21 -26.56
CA THR A 71 -6.66 -17.48 -26.32
C THR A 71 -6.33 -18.00 -24.92
N GLY A 72 -7.21 -18.79 -24.33
CA GLY A 72 -7.04 -19.34 -23.00
C GLY A 72 -7.73 -18.51 -21.92
N PRO A 73 -7.42 -18.73 -20.65
CA PRO A 73 -8.11 -18.07 -19.53
C PRO A 73 -7.73 -16.59 -19.39
N MET A 74 -8.69 -15.79 -18.90
CA MET A 74 -8.40 -14.50 -18.27
C MET A 74 -8.25 -14.72 -16.78
N ARG A 75 -7.24 -14.11 -16.19
CA ARG A 75 -6.98 -14.13 -14.74
C ARG A 75 -6.82 -12.72 -14.22
N LEU A 76 -7.38 -12.46 -13.05
CA LEU A 76 -7.27 -11.15 -12.38
C LEU A 76 -6.93 -11.34 -10.90
N TRP A 77 -5.95 -10.58 -10.43
CA TRP A 77 -5.59 -10.45 -9.02
C TRP A 77 -5.89 -9.00 -8.57
N VAL A 78 -6.81 -8.86 -7.65
CA VAL A 78 -7.16 -7.57 -7.04
C VAL A 78 -6.51 -7.49 -5.67
N PRO A 79 -5.63 -6.51 -5.38
CA PRO A 79 -5.02 -6.39 -4.05
C PRO A 79 -6.07 -6.07 -3.00
N LEU A 80 -6.02 -6.80 -1.89
CA LEU A 80 -6.88 -6.57 -0.73
C LEU A 80 -6.10 -5.84 0.37
N PRO A 81 -6.76 -4.95 1.15
CA PRO A 81 -6.13 -4.30 2.29
C PRO A 81 -5.55 -5.27 3.31
N GLU A 82 -4.31 -5.04 3.72
CA GLU A 82 -3.68 -5.71 4.85
C GLU A 82 -4.36 -5.27 6.17
N ASN A 83 -4.53 -6.20 7.11
CA ASN A 83 -4.92 -5.83 8.48
C ASN A 83 -3.69 -5.34 9.24
N MET A 84 -3.64 -4.07 9.56
CA MET A 84 -2.59 -3.42 10.33
C MET A 84 -3.17 -2.87 11.63
N LEU A 85 -3.36 -3.77 12.60
CA LEU A 85 -3.97 -3.43 13.89
C LEU A 85 -3.08 -2.46 14.70
N PRO A 86 -3.68 -1.48 15.39
CA PRO A 86 -5.10 -1.14 15.44
C PRO A 86 -5.54 -0.12 14.37
N TYR A 87 -4.70 0.21 13.40
CA TYR A 87 -4.85 1.39 12.52
C TYR A 87 -5.73 1.15 11.31
N GLN A 88 -5.67 -0.04 10.71
CA GLN A 88 -6.56 -0.36 9.59
C GLN A 88 -7.04 -1.81 9.67
N VAL A 89 -8.31 -2.03 9.28
CA VAL A 89 -8.96 -3.33 9.26
C VAL A 89 -9.86 -3.45 8.04
N LEU A 90 -9.68 -4.49 7.24
CA LEU A 90 -10.66 -4.91 6.24
C LEU A 90 -11.79 -5.65 6.96
N ARG A 91 -12.95 -5.00 7.10
CA ARG A 91 -14.14 -5.55 7.78
C ARG A 91 -14.86 -6.59 6.95
N GLY A 92 -14.79 -6.46 5.64
CA GLY A 92 -15.41 -7.40 4.72
C GLY A 92 -15.13 -7.02 3.28
N VAL A 93 -15.19 -8.02 2.42
CA VAL A 93 -15.13 -7.87 0.97
C VAL A 93 -16.26 -8.64 0.34
N GLN A 94 -16.94 -8.02 -0.64
CA GLN A 94 -17.96 -8.62 -1.47
C GLN A 94 -17.61 -8.38 -2.92
N TRP A 95 -17.96 -9.31 -3.78
CA TRP A 95 -17.72 -9.18 -5.21
C TRP A 95 -18.82 -9.84 -6.04
N SER A 96 -19.05 -9.32 -7.23
CA SER A 96 -20.00 -9.86 -8.20
C SER A 96 -19.48 -9.61 -9.62
N GLY A 97 -19.76 -10.54 -10.51
CA GLY A 97 -19.32 -10.47 -11.90
C GLY A 97 -19.66 -11.74 -12.66
N ASP A 98 -19.06 -11.89 -13.83
CA ASP A 98 -19.31 -13.00 -14.77
C ASP A 98 -18.18 -14.05 -14.81
N TYR A 99 -17.38 -14.11 -13.75
CA TYR A 99 -16.26 -15.06 -13.60
C TYR A 99 -16.72 -16.51 -13.37
N GLN A 100 -15.85 -17.51 -13.72
CA GLN A 100 -16.09 -18.92 -13.42
C GLN A 100 -15.59 -19.32 -12.03
N SER A 101 -14.50 -18.73 -11.55
CA SER A 101 -14.01 -19.01 -10.20
C SER A 101 -13.46 -17.76 -9.54
N ALA A 102 -13.60 -17.70 -8.21
CA ALA A 102 -13.02 -16.65 -7.38
C ALA A 102 -12.59 -17.21 -6.03
N ALA A 103 -11.46 -16.72 -5.50
CA ALA A 103 -10.95 -17.09 -4.19
C ALA A 103 -10.09 -15.97 -3.61
N ILE A 104 -10.03 -15.86 -2.30
CA ILE A 104 -9.01 -15.05 -1.63
C ILE A 104 -7.75 -15.90 -1.52
N ALA A 105 -6.65 -15.40 -2.03
CA ALA A 105 -5.33 -16.04 -1.99
C ALA A 105 -4.35 -15.14 -1.22
N THR A 106 -3.42 -15.78 -0.50
CA THR A 106 -2.33 -15.09 0.21
C THR A 106 -1.01 -15.60 -0.32
N GLU A 107 -0.15 -14.69 -0.77
CA GLU A 107 1.19 -15.08 -1.15
C GLU A 107 2.05 -15.31 0.13
N PRO A 108 2.97 -16.31 0.09
CA PRO A 108 3.57 -16.81 1.33
C PRO A 108 4.73 -15.96 1.86
N GLU A 109 5.33 -15.09 1.06
CA GLU A 109 6.55 -14.37 1.45
C GLU A 109 6.24 -13.11 2.28
N PHE A 110 5.38 -12.24 1.78
CA PHE A 110 5.00 -10.97 2.40
C PHE A 110 3.61 -10.99 3.04
N GLY A 111 2.83 -12.04 2.78
CA GLY A 111 1.45 -12.16 3.26
C GLY A 111 0.44 -11.33 2.45
N ALA A 112 0.82 -10.82 1.27
CA ALA A 112 -0.06 -10.00 0.44
C ALA A 112 -1.29 -10.80 0.00
N GLN A 113 -2.47 -10.23 0.24
CA GLN A 113 -3.74 -10.86 -0.10
C GLN A 113 -4.28 -10.35 -1.42
N SER A 114 -4.84 -11.29 -2.20
CA SER A 114 -5.53 -11.01 -3.45
C SER A 114 -6.92 -11.62 -3.43
N LEU A 115 -7.89 -10.90 -3.98
CA LEU A 115 -9.05 -11.56 -4.58
C LEU A 115 -8.62 -12.01 -5.97
N PHE A 116 -8.47 -13.32 -6.13
CA PHE A 116 -8.13 -13.95 -7.42
C PHE A 116 -9.40 -14.40 -8.12
N LEU A 117 -9.50 -14.07 -9.42
CA LEU A 117 -10.62 -14.48 -10.28
C LEU A 117 -10.10 -15.06 -11.58
N GLN A 118 -10.88 -15.98 -12.15
CA GLN A 118 -10.60 -16.58 -13.43
C GLN A 118 -11.87 -16.71 -14.27
N TRP A 119 -11.71 -16.37 -15.54
CA TRP A 119 -12.62 -16.71 -16.65
C TRP A 119 -11.96 -17.80 -17.49
N ASP A 120 -12.72 -18.82 -17.87
CA ASP A 120 -12.19 -20.00 -18.58
C ASP A 120 -11.68 -19.68 -19.97
N ASP A 121 -12.22 -18.64 -20.59
CA ASP A 121 -11.72 -18.07 -21.83
C ASP A 121 -11.67 -16.54 -21.75
N CYS A 122 -10.96 -15.93 -22.68
CA CYS A 122 -10.81 -14.48 -22.76
C CYS A 122 -11.67 -13.86 -23.90
N GLN A 123 -12.76 -14.50 -24.27
CA GLN A 123 -13.67 -14.01 -25.32
C GLN A 123 -14.72 -13.08 -24.72
N GLY A 124 -14.83 -11.88 -25.25
CA GLY A 124 -15.79 -10.87 -24.82
C GLY A 124 -15.33 -10.03 -23.61
N PRO A 125 -16.15 -9.07 -23.19
CA PRO A 125 -15.86 -8.26 -22.01
C PRO A 125 -16.07 -9.07 -20.73
N MET A 126 -15.22 -8.84 -19.72
CA MET A 126 -15.32 -9.42 -18.39
C MET A 126 -15.52 -8.32 -17.37
N HIS A 127 -16.61 -8.43 -16.61
CA HIS A 127 -17.02 -7.43 -15.65
C HIS A 127 -16.87 -7.94 -14.23
N LEU A 128 -16.37 -7.09 -13.35
CA LEU A 128 -16.27 -7.36 -11.92
C LEU A 128 -16.58 -6.09 -11.14
N THR A 129 -17.31 -6.23 -10.06
CA THR A 129 -17.46 -5.22 -9.01
C THR A 129 -16.99 -5.82 -7.70
N VAL A 130 -16.10 -5.10 -6.99
CA VAL A 130 -15.61 -5.46 -5.66
C VAL A 130 -15.95 -4.33 -4.71
N GLU A 131 -16.58 -4.67 -3.58
CA GLU A 131 -16.88 -3.72 -2.51
C GLU A 131 -16.14 -4.14 -1.24
N MET A 132 -15.42 -3.20 -0.62
CA MET A 132 -14.62 -3.40 0.57
C MET A 132 -15.06 -2.44 1.67
N ALA A 133 -15.40 -2.98 2.84
CA ALA A 133 -15.67 -2.19 4.04
C ALA A 133 -14.36 -2.10 4.86
N ILE A 134 -13.89 -0.87 5.10
CA ILE A 134 -12.58 -0.59 5.66
C ILE A 134 -12.73 0.36 6.85
N ASP A 135 -12.15 -0.01 7.97
CA ASP A 135 -11.97 0.89 9.11
C ASP A 135 -10.53 1.37 9.18
N THR A 136 -10.33 2.65 9.45
CA THR A 136 -9.00 3.22 9.65
C THR A 136 -8.95 4.10 10.90
N LYS A 137 -7.76 4.21 11.50
CA LYS A 137 -7.42 5.13 12.58
C LYS A 137 -6.09 5.79 12.27
N ASP A 138 -5.91 7.04 12.67
CA ASP A 138 -4.64 7.72 12.47
C ASP A 138 -3.48 7.02 13.19
N TYR A 139 -2.33 6.95 12.55
CA TYR A 139 -1.10 6.36 13.06
C TYR A 139 -0.13 7.48 13.42
N LEU A 140 -0.16 7.94 14.67
CA LEU A 140 0.44 9.21 15.10
C LEU A 140 1.52 9.01 16.17
N LEU A 141 2.61 8.30 15.85
CA LEU A 141 3.71 8.07 16.81
C LEU A 141 4.47 9.35 17.11
N GLY A 142 4.71 10.19 16.11
CA GLY A 142 5.39 11.46 16.25
C GLY A 142 4.56 12.46 17.06
N ARG A 143 3.31 12.67 16.67
CA ARG A 143 2.38 13.59 17.38
C ARG A 143 2.11 13.17 18.81
N ASN A 144 2.06 11.86 19.09
CA ASN A 144 1.90 11.32 20.44
C ASN A 144 3.20 11.30 21.25
N GLN A 145 4.27 11.87 20.71
CA GLN A 145 5.60 11.96 21.33
C GLN A 145 6.23 10.60 21.71
N LEU A 146 5.78 9.51 21.11
CA LEU A 146 6.34 8.17 21.40
C LEU A 146 7.77 8.06 20.90
N LEU A 147 8.12 8.72 19.80
CA LEU A 147 9.48 8.72 19.25
C LEU A 147 10.49 9.42 20.17
N VAL A 148 10.05 10.43 20.93
CA VAL A 148 10.92 11.15 21.90
C VAL A 148 11.36 10.23 23.04
N GLN A 149 10.60 9.18 23.31
CA GLN A 149 10.89 8.20 24.38
C GLN A 149 11.79 7.07 23.91
N TYR A 150 12.11 7.01 22.61
CA TYR A 150 12.92 5.95 22.07
C TYR A 150 14.32 5.89 22.70
N GLN A 151 14.68 4.72 23.18
CA GLN A 151 16.01 4.42 23.70
C GLN A 151 16.68 3.41 22.79
N VAL A 152 17.91 3.72 22.37
CA VAL A 152 18.70 2.76 21.57
C VAL A 152 19.01 1.55 22.45
N PRO A 153 18.61 0.34 22.06
CA PRO A 153 18.94 -0.85 22.82
C PRO A 153 20.45 -1.09 22.84
N GLU A 154 20.95 -1.73 23.89
CA GLU A 154 22.39 -2.05 24.03
C GLU A 154 22.89 -2.88 22.83
N LYS A 155 22.02 -3.71 22.25
CA LYS A 155 22.29 -4.55 21.09
C LYS A 155 21.15 -4.44 20.07
N LEU A 156 21.49 -4.10 18.83
CA LEU A 156 20.57 -4.06 17.71
C LEU A 156 20.47 -5.46 17.09
N GLU A 157 19.53 -6.25 17.56
CA GLU A 157 19.19 -7.56 16.99
C GLU A 157 17.73 -7.54 16.52
N TYR A 158 17.50 -8.03 15.32
CA TYR A 158 16.17 -8.05 14.72
C TYR A 158 15.62 -9.47 14.64
N PRO A 159 14.32 -9.66 14.96
CA PRO A 159 13.64 -10.93 14.79
C PRO A 159 13.73 -11.47 13.36
N ALA A 160 13.59 -12.77 13.17
CA ALA A 160 13.74 -13.43 11.87
C ALA A 160 12.76 -12.88 10.80
N GLU A 161 11.56 -12.51 11.21
CA GLU A 161 10.53 -11.91 10.35
C GLU A 161 10.91 -10.53 9.79
N LEU A 162 11.85 -9.82 10.43
CA LEU A 162 12.34 -8.53 9.97
C LEU A 162 13.55 -8.63 9.04
N GLN A 163 14.20 -9.81 8.93
CA GLN A 163 15.43 -9.95 8.13
C GLN A 163 15.22 -9.58 6.66
N ARG A 164 14.09 -9.96 6.06
CA ARG A 164 13.75 -9.59 4.69
C ARG A 164 13.69 -8.08 4.44
N PHE A 165 13.41 -7.31 5.48
CA PHE A 165 13.34 -5.84 5.42
C PHE A 165 14.70 -5.16 5.68
N LEU A 166 15.77 -5.95 5.81
CA LEU A 166 17.17 -5.53 5.81
C LEU A 166 17.88 -5.92 4.51
N GLU A 167 17.29 -6.83 3.74
CA GLU A 167 17.89 -7.36 2.53
C GLU A 167 17.59 -6.47 1.31
N GLY A 168 18.50 -6.50 0.35
CA GLY A 168 18.29 -5.92 -0.97
C GLY A 168 17.43 -6.83 -1.86
N SER A 169 16.85 -6.25 -2.89
CA SER A 169 16.14 -6.97 -3.94
C SER A 169 16.53 -6.42 -5.32
N ARG A 170 15.86 -6.87 -6.38
CA ARG A 170 16.15 -6.39 -7.73
C ARG A 170 16.06 -4.86 -7.84
N HIS A 171 14.99 -4.25 -7.31
CA HIS A 171 14.76 -2.81 -7.39
C HIS A 171 15.25 -2.05 -6.15
N ILE A 172 15.36 -2.71 -5.00
CA ILE A 172 15.84 -2.11 -3.75
C ILE A 172 17.29 -2.52 -3.54
N LYS A 173 18.21 -1.87 -4.25
CA LYS A 173 19.65 -2.04 -4.04
C LYS A 173 20.06 -1.43 -2.70
N ILE A 174 21.00 -2.08 -2.01
CA ILE A 174 21.50 -1.62 -0.70
C ILE A 174 23.03 -1.47 -0.66
N ASP A 175 23.69 -1.85 -1.75
CA ASP A 175 25.14 -1.82 -1.88
C ASP A 175 25.61 -0.70 -2.83
N GLY A 176 26.91 -0.56 -3.00
CA GLY A 176 27.53 0.42 -3.89
C GLY A 176 27.11 1.84 -3.59
N ILE A 177 26.69 2.59 -4.61
CA ILE A 177 26.30 3.99 -4.47
C ILE A 177 25.20 4.22 -3.42
N VAL A 178 24.28 3.24 -3.23
CA VAL A 178 23.21 3.36 -2.23
C VAL A 178 23.80 3.40 -0.83
N ARG A 179 24.72 2.44 -0.54
CA ARG A 179 25.39 2.38 0.76
C ARG A 179 26.29 3.58 0.99
N ASP A 180 27.05 3.98 -0.03
CA ASP A 180 27.95 5.13 0.07
C ASP A 180 27.15 6.42 0.36
N THR A 181 26.05 6.64 -0.35
CA THR A 181 25.15 7.76 -0.12
C THR A 181 24.54 7.72 1.29
N ALA A 182 24.06 6.54 1.73
CA ALA A 182 23.47 6.41 3.06
C ALA A 182 24.48 6.74 4.16
N LEU A 183 25.72 6.23 4.06
CA LEU A 183 26.79 6.51 5.02
C LEU A 183 27.20 7.99 5.02
N GLU A 184 27.26 8.64 3.85
CA GLU A 184 27.53 10.07 3.75
C GLU A 184 26.47 10.90 4.48
N ILE A 185 25.18 10.54 4.32
CA ILE A 185 24.05 11.24 4.96
C ILE A 185 24.09 11.11 6.47
N ILE A 186 24.27 9.90 7.00
CA ILE A 186 24.21 9.67 8.45
C ILE A 186 25.47 10.08 9.19
N GLY A 187 26.64 10.14 8.51
CA GLY A 187 27.93 10.42 9.14
C GLY A 187 28.22 9.46 10.30
N ASP A 188 28.59 10.00 11.45
CA ASP A 188 28.92 9.23 12.66
C ASP A 188 27.72 8.89 13.54
N GLN A 189 26.49 9.11 13.07
CA GLN A 189 25.30 8.81 13.86
C GLN A 189 25.11 7.29 14.03
N THR A 190 24.80 6.88 15.24
CA THR A 190 24.56 5.47 15.60
C THR A 190 23.12 5.20 16.09
N ASN A 191 22.36 6.24 16.39
CA ASN A 191 20.97 6.11 16.81
C ASN A 191 20.06 5.88 15.58
N PRO A 192 19.39 4.73 15.44
CA PRO A 192 18.57 4.40 14.28
C PRO A 192 17.43 5.42 14.01
N LEU A 193 16.84 6.00 15.04
CA LEU A 193 15.82 7.05 14.86
C LEU A 193 16.40 8.31 14.22
N VAL A 194 17.60 8.74 14.68
CA VAL A 194 18.28 9.90 14.10
C VAL A 194 18.74 9.61 12.69
N GLN A 195 19.30 8.42 12.43
CA GLN A 195 19.69 7.98 11.09
C GLN A 195 18.47 8.01 10.15
N ALA A 196 17.36 7.40 10.53
CA ALA A 196 16.14 7.39 9.73
C ALA A 196 15.62 8.81 9.44
N ARG A 197 15.71 9.73 10.42
CA ARG A 197 15.35 11.13 10.25
C ARG A 197 16.26 11.82 9.24
N LEU A 198 17.57 11.67 9.32
CA LEU A 198 18.51 12.24 8.37
C LEU A 198 18.27 11.74 6.94
N LEU A 199 18.00 10.43 6.78
CA LEU A 199 17.68 9.82 5.50
C LEU A 199 16.36 10.35 4.93
N HIS A 200 15.33 10.46 5.75
CA HIS A 200 14.03 11.00 5.36
C HIS A 200 14.16 12.46 4.89
N ASP A 201 14.85 13.29 5.65
CA ASP A 201 15.07 14.70 5.34
C ASP A 201 15.89 14.88 4.07
N TRP A 202 16.91 14.03 3.88
CA TRP A 202 17.71 14.04 2.65
C TRP A 202 16.85 13.70 1.43
N VAL A 203 16.03 12.64 1.51
CA VAL A 203 15.14 12.24 0.42
C VAL A 203 14.14 13.35 0.11
N ALA A 204 13.49 13.92 1.13
CA ALA A 204 12.53 15.00 0.96
C ALA A 204 13.17 16.28 0.38
N ALA A 205 14.46 16.53 0.65
CA ALA A 205 15.19 17.69 0.14
C ALA A 205 15.72 17.51 -1.29
N HIS A 206 16.22 16.33 -1.63
CA HIS A 206 16.96 16.08 -2.86
C HIS A 206 16.16 15.41 -3.96
N MET A 207 15.15 14.58 -3.59
CA MET A 207 14.26 14.01 -4.60
C MET A 207 13.23 15.04 -5.08
N GLU A 208 12.95 15.02 -6.37
CA GLU A 208 11.95 15.86 -7.02
C GLU A 208 10.79 15.01 -7.52
N ARG A 209 9.56 15.53 -7.39
CA ARG A 209 8.40 14.88 -8.00
C ARG A 209 8.29 15.19 -9.48
N ASP A 210 8.18 14.14 -10.30
CA ASP A 210 7.92 14.24 -11.74
C ASP A 210 6.55 13.62 -12.09
N ASN A 211 5.60 14.47 -12.47
CA ASN A 211 4.26 14.03 -12.86
C ASN A 211 4.20 13.33 -14.23
N SER A 212 5.26 13.39 -15.05
CA SER A 212 5.32 12.65 -16.31
C SER A 212 5.58 11.16 -16.16
N VAL A 213 6.06 10.72 -14.97
CA VAL A 213 6.25 9.30 -14.64
C VAL A 213 4.89 8.59 -14.64
N ILE A 214 4.82 7.42 -15.27
CA ILE A 214 3.59 6.63 -15.36
C ILE A 214 3.29 5.98 -14.00
N GLY A 215 2.04 6.05 -13.56
CA GLY A 215 1.57 5.47 -12.30
C GLY A 215 2.30 6.04 -11.08
N CYS A 216 2.75 5.16 -10.19
CA CYS A 216 3.53 5.52 -9.00
C CYS A 216 5.05 5.49 -9.19
N GLY A 217 5.52 5.11 -10.39
CA GLY A 217 6.94 4.89 -10.67
C GLY A 217 7.37 3.43 -10.49
N VAL A 218 8.62 3.15 -10.83
CA VAL A 218 9.23 1.81 -10.79
C VAL A 218 9.98 1.58 -9.48
N GLY A 219 10.67 2.61 -8.97
CA GLY A 219 11.48 2.55 -7.76
C GLY A 219 12.74 1.70 -7.93
N ASP A 220 13.40 1.78 -9.08
CA ASP A 220 14.74 1.20 -9.26
C ASP A 220 15.77 2.14 -8.65
N VAL A 221 16.15 1.84 -7.40
CA VAL A 221 17.00 2.74 -6.61
C VAL A 221 18.42 2.82 -7.17
N GLY A 222 18.94 1.72 -7.71
CA GLY A 222 20.25 1.72 -8.35
C GLY A 222 20.30 2.73 -9.50
N ASP A 223 19.36 2.58 -10.44
CA ASP A 223 19.27 3.47 -11.61
C ASP A 223 19.04 4.95 -11.21
N ILE A 224 18.20 5.20 -10.21
CA ILE A 224 17.92 6.57 -9.74
C ILE A 224 19.20 7.23 -9.22
N LEU A 225 19.93 6.59 -8.34
CA LEU A 225 21.14 7.17 -7.74
C LEU A 225 22.31 7.22 -8.73
N GLU A 226 22.53 6.17 -9.52
CA GLU A 226 23.63 6.11 -10.50
C GLU A 226 23.46 7.14 -11.63
N SER A 227 22.24 7.38 -12.07
CA SER A 227 21.98 8.39 -13.10
C SER A 227 22.09 9.84 -12.60
N GLY A 228 22.07 10.05 -11.28
CA GLY A 228 21.99 11.38 -10.67
C GLY A 228 20.65 12.11 -10.94
N LYS A 229 19.66 11.42 -11.53
CA LYS A 229 18.34 11.96 -11.82
C LYS A 229 17.40 11.66 -10.64
N LEU A 230 17.52 12.46 -9.61
CA LEU A 230 16.79 12.29 -8.35
C LEU A 230 15.35 12.78 -8.46
N TYR A 231 14.55 12.16 -9.33
CA TYR A 231 13.14 12.51 -9.51
C TYR A 231 12.28 11.27 -9.77
N GLY A 232 10.98 11.40 -9.51
CA GLY A 232 10.02 10.33 -9.75
C GLY A 232 8.68 10.60 -9.08
N LYS A 233 7.92 9.52 -8.84
CA LYS A 233 6.69 9.55 -8.05
C LYS A 233 6.86 8.82 -6.72
N CYS A 234 5.73 8.48 -6.08
CA CYS A 234 5.76 7.98 -4.70
C CYS A 234 6.55 6.68 -4.54
N THR A 235 6.49 5.76 -5.51
CA THR A 235 7.31 4.54 -5.45
C THR A 235 8.80 4.88 -5.57
N ASP A 236 9.18 5.73 -6.54
CA ASP A 236 10.59 6.09 -6.75
C ASP A 236 11.19 6.75 -5.49
N ILE A 237 10.45 7.72 -4.92
CA ILE A 237 10.92 8.51 -3.78
C ILE A 237 10.98 7.66 -2.50
N ASN A 238 9.91 6.90 -2.20
CA ASN A 238 9.88 6.07 -1.00
C ASN A 238 10.83 4.87 -1.09
N SER A 239 11.07 4.31 -2.29
CA SER A 239 12.08 3.25 -2.50
C SER A 239 13.48 3.74 -2.16
N VAL A 240 13.84 4.97 -2.52
CA VAL A 240 15.15 5.54 -2.15
C VAL A 240 15.30 5.60 -0.63
N PHE A 241 14.28 6.10 0.10
CA PHE A 241 14.32 6.11 1.56
C PHE A 241 14.50 4.68 2.13
N VAL A 242 13.70 3.72 1.65
CA VAL A 242 13.74 2.33 2.12
C VAL A 242 15.11 1.70 1.87
N ALA A 243 15.68 1.89 0.69
CA ALA A 243 16.99 1.34 0.35
C ALA A 243 18.12 1.96 1.19
N LEU A 244 18.12 3.27 1.37
CA LEU A 244 19.10 3.97 2.23
C LEU A 244 19.00 3.49 3.69
N ALA A 245 17.77 3.33 4.22
CA ALA A 245 17.57 2.82 5.58
C ALA A 245 18.08 1.38 5.74
N ARG A 246 17.76 0.49 4.80
CA ARG A 246 18.27 -0.90 4.80
C ARG A 246 19.78 -0.95 4.69
N ALA A 247 20.40 -0.10 3.87
CA ALA A 247 21.83 -0.03 3.67
C ALA A 247 22.63 0.30 4.94
N VAL A 248 22.00 0.98 5.90
CA VAL A 248 22.60 1.27 7.22
C VAL A 248 22.08 0.37 8.34
N GLY A 249 21.35 -0.71 8.00
CA GLY A 249 20.91 -1.72 8.95
C GLY A 249 19.63 -1.41 9.69
N ILE A 250 18.77 -0.52 9.16
CA ILE A 250 17.44 -0.22 9.68
C ILE A 250 16.42 -0.99 8.84
N PRO A 251 15.62 -1.92 9.42
CA PRO A 251 14.57 -2.58 8.66
C PRO A 251 13.57 -1.54 8.15
N ALA A 252 13.31 -1.56 6.85
CA ALA A 252 12.40 -0.60 6.22
C ALA A 252 11.61 -1.26 5.09
N ARG A 253 10.38 -0.75 4.85
CA ARG A 253 9.50 -1.25 3.81
C ARG A 253 8.67 -0.15 3.17
N GLU A 254 8.32 -0.34 1.92
CA GLU A 254 7.24 0.41 1.29
C GLU A 254 5.91 -0.21 1.66
N MET A 255 4.87 0.60 1.70
CA MET A 255 3.49 0.15 1.80
C MET A 255 2.74 0.65 0.58
N PHE A 256 2.30 -0.27 -0.27
CA PHE A 256 1.51 0.04 -1.46
C PHE A 256 0.04 0.12 -1.10
N GLY A 257 -0.64 1.16 -1.55
CA GLY A 257 -2.03 1.37 -1.16
C GLY A 257 -2.73 2.46 -1.96
N ILE A 258 -3.85 2.93 -1.44
CA ILE A 258 -4.70 3.91 -2.12
C ILE A 258 -5.27 4.93 -1.13
N ARG A 259 -5.48 6.16 -1.60
CA ARG A 259 -6.17 7.20 -0.81
C ARG A 259 -7.66 6.92 -0.73
N LEU A 260 -8.24 7.17 0.45
CA LEU A 260 -9.66 6.93 0.73
C LEU A 260 -10.50 8.20 0.80
N GLY A 261 -9.90 9.35 1.06
CA GLY A 261 -10.67 10.56 1.24
C GLY A 261 -9.87 11.79 1.61
N ARG A 262 -10.57 12.81 2.11
CA ARG A 262 -9.96 14.08 2.50
C ARG A 262 -9.05 13.93 3.71
N PRO A 263 -7.88 14.60 3.70
CA PRO A 263 -7.08 14.77 4.90
C PRO A 263 -7.83 15.66 5.92
N GLN A 264 -7.61 15.36 7.20
CA GLN A 264 -8.18 16.11 8.32
C GLN A 264 -7.10 16.90 9.08
N HIS A 265 -5.85 16.47 9.01
CA HIS A 265 -4.74 17.04 9.76
C HIS A 265 -3.82 17.93 8.92
N LEU A 266 -3.68 17.64 7.65
CA LEU A 266 -2.82 18.37 6.72
C LEU A 266 -3.68 19.13 5.71
N GLU A 267 -4.24 20.28 6.12
CA GLU A 267 -5.11 21.11 5.29
C GLU A 267 -4.48 21.50 3.95
N GLN A 268 -3.14 21.64 3.89
CA GLN A 268 -2.42 21.92 2.65
C GLN A 268 -2.70 20.85 1.59
N PHE A 269 -2.96 19.61 1.99
CA PHE A 269 -3.32 18.53 1.07
C PHE A 269 -4.80 18.56 0.64
N SER A 270 -5.65 19.29 1.33
CA SER A 270 -7.05 19.45 0.94
C SER A 270 -7.27 20.33 -0.28
N LYS A 271 -6.31 21.23 -0.59
CA LYS A 271 -6.39 22.21 -1.67
C LYS A 271 -5.85 21.70 -3.00
N THR A 272 -5.11 20.62 -2.98
CA THR A 272 -4.54 19.98 -4.18
C THR A 272 -5.23 18.65 -4.41
N ALA A 273 -5.12 18.06 -5.60
CA ALA A 273 -5.73 16.78 -5.96
C ALA A 273 -5.12 15.58 -5.18
N PHE A 274 -5.07 15.69 -3.86
CA PHE A 274 -4.62 14.63 -2.96
C PHE A 274 -5.74 13.65 -2.57
N GLY A 275 -6.73 13.48 -3.44
CA GLY A 275 -7.86 12.63 -3.18
C GLY A 275 -8.97 13.40 -2.46
N THR A 276 -9.51 14.44 -3.11
CA THR A 276 -10.65 15.17 -2.57
C THR A 276 -11.94 14.44 -2.85
N ALA A 277 -12.54 13.88 -1.81
CA ALA A 277 -13.93 13.50 -1.86
C ALA A 277 -14.81 14.75 -2.16
N ASN A 278 -15.93 14.55 -2.85
CA ASN A 278 -16.95 15.58 -3.01
C ASN A 278 -17.64 15.88 -1.66
N ASP A 279 -18.59 16.81 -1.63
CA ASP A 279 -19.32 17.19 -0.42
C ASP A 279 -20.12 16.04 0.23
N LYS A 280 -20.27 14.93 -0.47
CA LYS A 280 -20.94 13.70 0.02
C LYS A 280 -19.95 12.64 0.51
N GLY A 281 -18.67 12.95 0.63
CA GLY A 281 -17.63 12.00 1.00
C GLY A 281 -17.30 10.99 -0.11
N GLN A 282 -17.72 11.24 -1.35
CA GLN A 282 -17.45 10.36 -2.49
C GLN A 282 -16.22 10.85 -3.24
N ALA A 283 -15.35 9.93 -3.56
CA ALA A 283 -14.21 10.17 -4.39
C ALA A 283 -14.19 9.14 -5.53
N GLN A 284 -13.97 9.59 -6.75
CA GLN A 284 -13.89 8.74 -7.93
C GLN A 284 -12.57 9.03 -8.63
N ASN A 285 -11.69 8.03 -8.76
CA ASN A 285 -10.40 8.23 -9.36
C ASN A 285 -9.65 6.92 -9.59
N THR A 286 -8.98 6.84 -10.72
CA THR A 286 -8.06 5.76 -11.08
C THR A 286 -6.59 6.07 -10.72
N ASP A 287 -6.30 7.29 -10.24
CA ASP A 287 -4.94 7.80 -9.98
C ASP A 287 -4.64 7.98 -8.48
N TRP A 288 -5.39 7.30 -7.61
CA TRP A 288 -5.28 7.48 -6.16
C TRP A 288 -4.32 6.53 -5.48
N GLN A 289 -3.71 5.64 -6.23
CA GLN A 289 -2.63 4.81 -5.71
C GLN A 289 -1.54 5.71 -5.15
N HIS A 290 -1.11 5.36 -3.96
CA HIS A 290 -0.05 6.03 -3.26
C HIS A 290 0.68 5.06 -2.36
N CYS A 291 2.00 4.97 -2.50
CA CYS A 291 2.83 4.24 -1.57
C CYS A 291 3.39 5.17 -0.51
N ARG A 292 3.59 4.62 0.68
CA ARG A 292 4.20 5.23 1.83
C ARG A 292 5.37 4.38 2.28
N ALA A 293 6.12 4.81 3.27
CA ALA A 293 7.25 4.06 3.81
C ALA A 293 7.14 3.87 5.32
N GLN A 294 7.72 2.79 5.81
CA GLN A 294 7.90 2.53 7.23
C GLN A 294 9.33 2.09 7.49
N PHE A 295 9.83 2.41 8.68
CA PHE A 295 11.07 1.84 9.23
C PHE A 295 10.80 1.29 10.62
N TRP A 296 11.65 0.34 11.07
CA TRP A 296 11.44 -0.33 12.35
C TRP A 296 12.36 0.19 13.43
N LEU A 297 11.80 0.40 14.61
CA LEU A 297 12.54 0.67 15.84
C LEU A 297 12.19 -0.34 16.91
N HIS A 298 13.20 -0.79 17.68
CA HIS A 298 12.98 -1.66 18.84
C HIS A 298 12.03 -0.99 19.83
N ASP A 299 11.17 -1.77 20.49
CA ASP A 299 10.18 -1.33 21.47
C ASP A 299 9.10 -0.37 20.95
N ILE A 300 9.23 0.12 19.72
CA ILE A 300 8.24 0.97 19.03
C ILE A 300 7.48 0.19 17.95
N GLY A 301 8.20 -0.64 17.18
CA GLY A 301 7.66 -1.31 16.01
C GLY A 301 7.84 -0.50 14.72
N TRP A 302 6.92 -0.66 13.77
CA TRP A 302 6.93 0.06 12.50
C TRP A 302 6.59 1.53 12.70
N VAL A 303 7.49 2.41 12.29
CA VAL A 303 7.33 3.86 12.34
C VAL A 303 6.90 4.35 10.95
N PRO A 304 5.75 5.02 10.83
CA PRO A 304 5.26 5.53 9.55
C PRO A 304 6.05 6.76 9.10
N CYS A 305 6.29 6.89 7.79
CA CYS A 305 6.83 8.10 7.19
C CYS A 305 6.44 8.23 5.70
N ASP A 306 6.56 9.44 5.13
CA ASP A 306 6.18 9.69 3.75
C ASP A 306 6.93 10.88 3.12
N PRO A 307 8.22 10.73 2.77
CA PRO A 307 8.96 11.79 2.09
C PRO A 307 8.39 12.13 0.71
N ALA A 308 7.63 11.21 0.06
CA ALA A 308 7.04 11.46 -1.24
C ALA A 308 5.91 12.49 -1.21
N ASP A 309 5.12 12.54 -0.15
CA ASP A 309 4.09 13.59 -0.02
C ASP A 309 4.71 14.95 0.31
N VAL A 310 5.86 15.01 0.95
CA VAL A 310 6.62 16.28 1.10
C VAL A 310 7.01 16.83 -0.26
N THR A 311 7.58 16.01 -1.14
CA THR A 311 7.98 16.45 -2.49
C THR A 311 6.76 16.80 -3.36
N LYS A 312 5.64 16.07 -3.21
CA LYS A 312 4.38 16.36 -3.90
C LYS A 312 3.82 17.72 -3.51
N MET A 313 3.85 18.07 -2.22
CA MET A 313 3.42 19.39 -1.75
C MET A 313 4.32 20.50 -2.31
N ARG A 314 5.63 20.31 -2.28
CA ARG A 314 6.59 21.29 -2.86
C ARG A 314 6.24 21.63 -4.30
N LEU A 315 6.01 20.60 -5.14
CA LEU A 315 5.64 20.78 -6.53
C LEU A 315 4.27 21.48 -6.67
N ALA A 316 3.27 21.00 -5.93
CA ALA A 316 1.89 21.49 -6.04
C ALA A 316 1.75 22.95 -5.64
N GLU A 317 2.51 23.40 -4.63
CA GLU A 317 2.48 24.78 -4.13
C GLU A 317 3.63 25.65 -4.70
N ASN A 318 4.45 25.11 -5.58
CA ASN A 318 5.64 25.78 -6.15
C ASN A 318 6.55 26.36 -5.05
N LYS A 319 6.84 25.56 -4.03
CA LYS A 319 7.65 25.95 -2.87
C LYS A 319 9.03 25.28 -2.91
N LYS A 320 9.98 25.91 -2.20
CA LYS A 320 11.28 25.30 -1.93
C LYS A 320 11.21 24.42 -0.70
N HIS A 321 12.20 23.52 -0.55
CA HIS A 321 12.26 22.65 0.60
C HIS A 321 12.39 23.40 1.94
N ASP A 322 13.09 24.51 1.96
CA ASP A 322 13.31 25.38 3.14
C ASP A 322 12.11 26.30 3.48
N ASP A 323 11.02 26.27 2.71
CA ASP A 323 9.78 26.98 3.05
C ASP A 323 9.21 26.42 4.37
N PRO A 324 8.84 27.30 5.34
CA PRO A 324 8.33 26.86 6.64
C PRO A 324 7.12 25.93 6.56
N ALA A 325 6.25 26.09 5.58
CA ALA A 325 5.10 25.21 5.40
C ALA A 325 5.52 23.81 4.92
N VAL A 326 6.56 23.72 4.09
CA VAL A 326 7.14 22.44 3.67
C VAL A 326 7.83 21.75 4.84
N GLN A 327 8.60 22.50 5.63
CA GLN A 327 9.25 21.97 6.82
C GLN A 327 8.25 21.46 7.86
N ALA A 328 7.13 22.15 8.06
CA ALA A 328 6.06 21.66 8.94
C ALA A 328 5.44 20.34 8.45
N VAL A 329 5.24 20.18 7.15
CA VAL A 329 4.76 18.92 6.56
C VAL A 329 5.82 17.81 6.65
N ASN A 330 7.10 18.15 6.40
CA ASN A 330 8.21 17.21 6.52
C ASN A 330 8.35 16.68 7.96
N GLU A 331 8.17 17.56 8.95
CA GLU A 331 8.17 17.17 10.35
C GLU A 331 6.99 16.26 10.68
N ASP A 332 5.80 16.60 10.22
CA ASP A 332 4.60 15.83 10.49
C ASP A 332 4.61 14.44 9.82
N LEU A 333 5.11 14.35 8.58
CA LEU A 333 5.15 13.08 7.84
C LEU A 333 6.31 12.15 8.27
N PHE A 334 7.06 12.49 9.31
CA PHE A 334 7.99 11.60 9.98
C PHE A 334 7.40 11.12 11.31
N GLY A 335 6.98 9.87 11.35
CA GLY A 335 6.34 9.26 12.53
C GLY A 335 4.82 9.33 12.53
N ASN A 336 4.19 9.84 11.46
CA ASN A 336 2.74 9.94 11.40
C ASN A 336 2.19 9.60 10.01
N TRP A 337 1.08 8.85 10.01
CA TRP A 337 0.20 8.72 8.86
C TRP A 337 -1.21 9.11 9.27
N GLU A 338 -1.79 10.04 8.54
CA GLU A 338 -3.23 10.20 8.55
C GLU A 338 -3.86 9.06 7.74
N MET A 339 -4.85 8.39 8.32
CA MET A 339 -5.48 7.21 7.72
C MET A 339 -6.69 7.57 6.84
N ASN A 340 -6.56 8.60 6.03
CA ASN A 340 -7.34 8.83 4.81
C ASN A 340 -6.80 8.00 3.63
N TRP A 341 -6.09 6.94 3.93
CA TRP A 341 -5.37 6.03 3.05
C TRP A 341 -5.45 4.61 3.61
N VAL A 342 -5.37 3.60 2.76
CA VAL A 342 -5.29 2.20 3.16
C VAL A 342 -4.15 1.51 2.44
N GLY A 343 -3.34 0.74 3.18
CA GLY A 343 -2.29 -0.11 2.64
C GLY A 343 -2.83 -1.46 2.21
N PHE A 344 -2.43 -1.92 1.04
CA PHE A 344 -2.72 -3.26 0.56
C PHE A 344 -1.67 -4.26 1.04
N ASN A 345 -0.40 -3.94 0.84
CA ASN A 345 0.73 -4.83 1.16
C ASN A 345 2.07 -4.07 1.08
N CYS A 346 3.14 -4.78 1.47
CA CYS A 346 4.53 -4.32 1.33
C CYS A 346 5.37 -5.23 0.40
N ALA A 347 4.72 -5.99 -0.47
CA ALA A 347 5.39 -6.96 -1.33
C ALA A 347 6.21 -6.29 -2.43
N ARG A 348 7.47 -6.70 -2.56
CA ARG A 348 8.43 -6.14 -3.50
C ARG A 348 9.26 -7.23 -4.15
N ASP A 349 9.38 -7.21 -5.50
CA ASP A 349 10.12 -8.21 -6.27
C ASP A 349 9.68 -9.67 -5.96
N PHE A 350 8.41 -9.92 -5.93
CA PHE A 350 7.76 -11.09 -5.35
C PHE A 350 6.92 -11.87 -6.38
N VAL A 351 6.38 -13.00 -5.98
CA VAL A 351 5.51 -13.84 -6.83
C VAL A 351 4.12 -13.92 -6.24
N LEU A 352 3.09 -13.46 -6.98
CA LEU A 352 1.68 -13.56 -6.59
C LEU A 352 1.22 -15.01 -6.34
N ALA A 353 0.17 -15.15 -5.55
CA ALA A 353 -0.56 -16.40 -5.37
C ALA A 353 -2.03 -16.23 -5.81
N PRO A 354 -2.60 -17.16 -6.63
CA PRO A 354 -1.89 -18.20 -7.37
C PRO A 354 -0.83 -17.63 -8.31
N THR A 355 0.21 -18.42 -8.59
CA THR A 355 1.36 -17.99 -9.39
C THR A 355 0.94 -17.56 -10.80
N PRO A 356 1.25 -16.33 -11.24
CA PRO A 356 1.04 -15.89 -12.60
C PRO A 356 2.07 -16.49 -13.56
N GLU A 357 1.83 -16.40 -14.86
CA GLU A 357 2.81 -16.79 -15.88
C GLU A 357 4.01 -15.82 -15.90
N GLN A 358 3.74 -14.52 -15.75
CA GLN A 358 4.78 -13.50 -15.65
C GLN A 358 5.15 -13.27 -14.19
N LYS A 359 6.43 -13.44 -13.86
CA LYS A 359 6.97 -13.33 -12.49
C LYS A 359 8.48 -13.04 -12.52
N PRO A 360 9.04 -12.41 -11.48
CA PRO A 360 8.36 -11.78 -10.33
C PRO A 360 7.70 -10.46 -10.71
N LEU A 361 6.74 -10.00 -9.90
CA LEU A 361 6.20 -8.64 -9.98
C LEU A 361 7.09 -7.68 -9.20
N ASN A 362 7.20 -6.44 -9.70
CA ASN A 362 7.95 -5.39 -9.01
C ASN A 362 7.28 -4.99 -7.69
N ASN A 363 5.99 -4.66 -7.74
CA ASN A 363 5.18 -4.26 -6.58
C ASN A 363 3.71 -4.63 -6.81
N TYR A 364 2.87 -4.47 -5.78
CA TYR A 364 1.46 -4.82 -5.87
C TYR A 364 0.54 -3.72 -5.33
N GLY A 365 0.73 -2.51 -5.86
CA GLY A 365 -0.16 -1.37 -5.60
C GLY A 365 -1.32 -1.25 -6.59
N TYR A 366 -1.31 -2.03 -7.66
CA TYR A 366 -2.30 -2.05 -8.75
C TYR A 366 -2.86 -3.45 -8.92
N PRO A 367 -4.09 -3.60 -9.47
CA PRO A 367 -4.57 -4.89 -9.89
C PRO A 367 -3.68 -5.44 -11.01
N TYR A 368 -3.56 -6.76 -11.09
CA TYR A 368 -2.77 -7.45 -12.10
C TYR A 368 -3.65 -8.44 -12.86
N ALA A 369 -3.51 -8.52 -14.18
CA ALA A 369 -4.28 -9.46 -14.99
C ALA A 369 -3.45 -10.07 -16.12
N GLU A 370 -3.84 -11.28 -16.53
CA GLU A 370 -3.27 -12.03 -17.66
C GLU A 370 -4.38 -12.54 -18.57
N ALA A 371 -4.18 -12.39 -19.89
CA ALA A 371 -5.01 -12.99 -20.92
C ALA A 371 -4.22 -14.10 -21.62
N GLY A 372 -4.60 -15.36 -21.41
CA GLY A 372 -3.88 -16.52 -21.97
C GLY A 372 -2.43 -16.65 -21.50
N GLY A 373 -2.09 -16.06 -20.35
CA GLY A 373 -0.73 -16.03 -19.78
C GLY A 373 0.07 -14.76 -20.12
N ASP A 374 -0.43 -13.90 -21.00
CA ASP A 374 0.21 -12.62 -21.31
C ASP A 374 -0.34 -11.51 -20.39
N PRO A 375 0.54 -10.68 -19.79
CA PRO A 375 0.12 -9.63 -18.86
C PRO A 375 -0.63 -8.54 -19.59
N LEU A 376 -1.75 -8.09 -19.01
CA LEU A 376 -2.44 -6.88 -19.44
C LEU A 376 -1.77 -5.65 -18.82
N ASN A 377 -1.63 -4.60 -19.62
CA ASN A 377 -1.15 -3.33 -19.13
C ASN A 377 -2.27 -2.59 -18.39
N TYR A 378 -2.19 -2.50 -17.06
CA TYR A 378 -3.19 -1.80 -16.23
C TYR A 378 -3.17 -0.27 -16.39
N TYR A 379 -2.30 0.29 -17.23
CA TYR A 379 -2.34 1.68 -17.69
C TYR A 379 -3.02 1.84 -19.06
N ASP A 380 -3.37 0.73 -19.73
CA ASP A 380 -4.13 0.74 -20.98
C ASP A 380 -5.62 0.48 -20.74
N PHE A 381 -6.38 1.53 -20.52
CA PHE A 381 -7.81 1.44 -20.26
C PHE A 381 -8.65 0.90 -21.43
N THR A 382 -8.06 0.63 -22.58
CA THR A 382 -8.73 -0.09 -23.69
C THR A 382 -8.98 -1.54 -23.34
N ASN A 383 -7.99 -2.17 -22.73
CA ASN A 383 -8.00 -3.61 -22.40
C ASN A 383 -8.17 -3.86 -20.89
N PHE A 384 -7.75 -2.92 -20.05
CA PHE A 384 -7.82 -3.04 -18.60
C PHE A 384 -8.39 -1.75 -17.99
N SER A 385 -9.71 -1.59 -18.10
CA SER A 385 -10.39 -0.47 -17.45
C SER A 385 -10.78 -0.83 -16.02
N TYR A 386 -10.48 0.06 -15.08
CA TYR A 386 -10.91 -0.04 -13.70
C TYR A 386 -11.10 1.34 -13.08
N ASP A 387 -11.99 1.42 -12.10
CA ASP A 387 -12.29 2.65 -11.38
C ASP A 387 -12.54 2.38 -9.90
N TYR A 388 -12.33 3.41 -9.07
CA TYR A 388 -12.55 3.37 -7.63
C TYR A 388 -13.55 4.44 -7.22
N THR A 389 -14.53 4.07 -6.42
CA THR A 389 -15.38 5.01 -5.70
C THR A 389 -15.25 4.73 -4.21
N VAL A 390 -14.98 5.77 -3.43
CA VAL A 390 -14.88 5.66 -1.97
C VAL A 390 -15.91 6.55 -1.32
N VAL A 391 -16.64 6.00 -0.36
CA VAL A 391 -17.61 6.72 0.46
C VAL A 391 -17.19 6.59 1.92
N GLU A 392 -16.95 7.72 2.58
CA GLU A 392 -16.79 7.76 4.03
C GLU A 392 -18.18 7.69 4.67
N THR A 393 -18.39 6.70 5.55
CA THR A 393 -19.64 6.48 6.25
C THR A 393 -19.51 6.90 7.71
N THR A 394 -20.54 7.49 8.28
CA THR A 394 -20.60 7.94 9.69
C THR A 394 -20.94 6.79 10.64
#